data_c0f90f2be64d59dfef56ce86652d71ce
#
_entry.id   c0f90f2be64d59dfef56ce86652d71ce
#
_cell.length_a   1.000
_cell.length_b   1.000
_cell.length_c   1.000
_cell.angle_alpha   90.00
_cell.angle_beta   90.00
_cell.angle_gamma   90.00
#
_symmetry.space_group_name_H-M   'P 1'
#
loop_
_entity.id
_entity.type
_entity.pdbx_description
1 polymer ?
#
loop_
_entity_poly.entity_id
_entity_poly.type
_entity_poly.pdbx_seq_one_letter_code
_entity_poly.pdbx_strand_id
1 'polypeptide(L)'
;MKKFTYLIPKTLDEAISLQQSHGERAKYIAGGTDVLVKIKEGKLAPEYLISLRHIIGQDRPFLNQETGELFIGAFVTHGMIEKSPLVQARYSILHDAVRNIGSVQIRNVATIGGNLVNAVPSADGAIPLIALDSKVNIYGTKGQRSMALLRFFLGPGQCDLEKGEILTEIVVPPLLERTGGAYIKHGRREAMELPMLGVGVLVSLEEDMQTCVKARICLGVAAPTPIRALQAEKYLVGKVVNEKNLTQSGKIAGEESKVRDSIRGVAWYRRE
;
A
#
# COMPACT_ATOMS: atom_id res chain seq x y z
N MET A 1 18.82 11.84 -20.46
CA MET A 1 18.87 10.65 -19.57
C MET A 1 20.22 9.98 -19.76
N LYS A 2 20.97 9.69 -18.67
CA LYS A 2 22.22 8.92 -18.78
C LYS A 2 21.93 7.50 -19.23
N LYS A 3 22.87 6.88 -19.99
CA LYS A 3 22.76 5.49 -20.38
C LYS A 3 22.90 4.58 -19.14
N PHE A 4 22.16 3.49 -19.11
CA PHE A 4 22.25 2.45 -18.08
C PHE A 4 22.20 1.06 -18.73
N THR A 5 22.74 0.07 -18.05
CA THR A 5 22.63 -1.35 -18.42
C THR A 5 21.40 -1.94 -17.75
N TYR A 6 20.56 -2.64 -18.52
CA TYR A 6 19.36 -3.31 -18.01
C TYR A 6 19.66 -4.79 -17.77
N LEU A 7 19.57 -5.25 -16.51
CA LEU A 7 19.85 -6.61 -16.08
C LEU A 7 18.54 -7.34 -15.79
N ILE A 8 18.42 -8.59 -16.21
CA ILE A 8 17.19 -9.38 -16.15
C ILE A 8 17.43 -10.68 -15.38
N PRO A 9 17.54 -10.64 -14.05
CA PRO A 9 17.65 -11.84 -13.22
C PRO A 9 16.38 -12.69 -13.32
N LYS A 10 16.53 -13.99 -13.11
CA LYS A 10 15.43 -14.97 -13.12
C LYS A 10 15.01 -15.39 -11.72
N THR A 11 15.86 -15.15 -10.72
CA THR A 11 15.61 -15.49 -9.31
C THR A 11 15.89 -14.31 -8.40
N LEU A 12 15.36 -14.37 -7.17
CA LEU A 12 15.66 -13.38 -6.13
C LEU A 12 17.12 -13.37 -5.77
N ASP A 13 17.74 -14.54 -5.65
CA ASP A 13 19.18 -14.68 -5.32
C ASP A 13 20.06 -14.04 -6.40
N GLU A 14 19.73 -14.24 -7.67
CA GLU A 14 20.44 -13.59 -8.77
C GLU A 14 20.28 -12.06 -8.71
N ALA A 15 19.08 -11.56 -8.44
CA ALA A 15 18.82 -10.12 -8.30
C ALA A 15 19.62 -9.51 -7.14
N ILE A 16 19.68 -10.20 -6.00
CA ILE A 16 20.45 -9.77 -4.82
C ILE A 16 21.95 -9.80 -5.12
N SER A 17 22.44 -10.86 -5.76
CA SER A 17 23.87 -10.98 -6.16
C SER A 17 24.30 -9.85 -7.10
N LEU A 18 23.45 -9.50 -8.08
CA LEU A 18 23.68 -8.36 -8.98
C LEU A 18 23.68 -7.03 -8.21
N GLN A 19 22.77 -6.86 -7.26
CA GLN A 19 22.73 -5.65 -6.42
C GLN A 19 23.99 -5.53 -5.55
N GLN A 20 24.47 -6.65 -4.98
CA GLN A 20 25.70 -6.66 -4.20
C GLN A 20 26.93 -6.32 -5.06
N SER A 21 27.04 -6.92 -6.25
CA SER A 21 28.15 -6.72 -7.17
C SER A 21 28.26 -5.27 -7.68
N HIS A 22 27.15 -4.61 -7.91
CA HIS A 22 27.10 -3.25 -8.45
C HIS A 22 26.89 -2.17 -7.37
N GLY A 23 26.44 -2.55 -6.17
CA GLY A 23 26.27 -1.65 -5.04
C GLY A 23 25.32 -0.49 -5.33
N GLU A 24 25.75 0.74 -5.03
CA GLU A 24 24.94 1.95 -5.22
C GLU A 24 24.75 2.35 -6.68
N ARG A 25 25.56 1.83 -7.57
CA ARG A 25 25.43 2.02 -9.02
C ARG A 25 24.22 1.30 -9.60
N ALA A 26 23.67 0.30 -8.87
CA ALA A 26 22.50 -0.45 -9.29
C ALA A 26 21.23 0.01 -8.55
N LYS A 27 20.08 -0.12 -9.24
CA LYS A 27 18.78 0.12 -8.67
C LYS A 27 17.79 -0.95 -9.15
N TYR A 28 17.00 -1.51 -8.22
CA TYR A 28 15.89 -2.37 -8.59
C TYR A 28 14.81 -1.59 -9.33
N ILE A 29 14.19 -2.25 -10.30
CA ILE A 29 13.04 -1.74 -11.03
C ILE A 29 11.99 -2.85 -11.18
N ALA A 30 10.74 -2.56 -10.74
CA ALA A 30 9.56 -3.39 -10.99
C ALA A 30 8.72 -2.74 -12.12
N GLY A 31 7.64 -2.06 -11.81
CA GLY A 31 6.80 -1.35 -12.79
C GLY A 31 7.46 -0.13 -13.44
N GLY A 32 8.43 0.47 -12.78
CA GLY A 32 9.22 1.59 -13.29
C GLY A 32 8.54 2.97 -13.23
N THR A 33 7.29 3.05 -12.82
CA THR A 33 6.49 4.29 -12.86
C THR A 33 7.03 5.43 -11.98
N ASP A 34 7.79 5.12 -10.94
CA ASP A 34 8.50 6.10 -10.11
C ASP A 34 9.99 6.19 -10.47
N VAL A 35 10.67 5.06 -10.64
CA VAL A 35 12.11 5.00 -10.91
C VAL A 35 12.45 5.73 -12.21
N LEU A 36 11.72 5.47 -13.30
CA LEU A 36 11.98 6.11 -14.59
C LEU A 36 11.67 7.61 -14.58
N VAL A 37 10.68 8.04 -13.81
CA VAL A 37 10.39 9.48 -13.61
C VAL A 37 11.55 10.14 -12.89
N LYS A 38 12.05 9.57 -11.78
CA LYS A 38 13.21 10.09 -11.05
C LYS A 38 14.48 10.16 -11.93
N ILE A 39 14.67 9.18 -12.84
CA ILE A 39 15.79 9.19 -13.80
C ILE A 39 15.61 10.32 -14.84
N LYS A 40 14.41 10.51 -15.38
CA LYS A 40 14.10 11.58 -16.33
C LYS A 40 14.29 12.97 -15.72
N GLU A 41 13.92 13.14 -14.46
CA GLU A 41 14.11 14.38 -13.70
C GLU A 41 15.54 14.61 -13.21
N GLY A 42 16.45 13.68 -13.47
CA GLY A 42 17.86 13.76 -13.01
C GLY A 42 18.06 13.54 -11.50
N LYS A 43 17.02 13.14 -10.79
CA LYS A 43 17.07 12.84 -9.34
C LYS A 43 17.71 11.47 -9.03
N LEU A 44 17.80 10.61 -10.04
CA LEU A 44 18.40 9.29 -9.97
C LEU A 44 19.21 9.02 -11.23
N ALA A 45 20.44 8.51 -11.11
CA ALA A 45 21.32 8.25 -12.25
C ALA A 45 22.07 6.91 -12.08
N PRO A 46 21.35 5.76 -12.03
CA PRO A 46 21.97 4.47 -11.88
C PRO A 46 22.73 4.08 -13.16
N GLU A 47 23.82 3.31 -13.01
CA GLU A 47 24.51 2.67 -14.14
C GLU A 47 23.82 1.35 -14.54
N TYR A 48 23.14 0.71 -13.58
CA TYR A 48 22.46 -0.58 -13.76
C TYR A 48 21.01 -0.51 -13.24
N LEU A 49 20.08 -1.01 -14.03
CA LEU A 49 18.70 -1.28 -13.60
C LEU A 49 18.49 -2.79 -13.55
N ILE A 50 18.20 -3.31 -12.35
CA ILE A 50 17.95 -4.73 -12.11
C ILE A 50 16.45 -4.95 -12.12
N SER A 51 15.95 -5.64 -13.14
CA SER A 51 14.53 -5.90 -13.35
C SER A 51 14.01 -7.00 -12.43
N LEU A 52 12.96 -6.70 -11.67
CA LEU A 52 12.26 -7.69 -10.87
C LEU A 52 11.06 -8.34 -11.61
N ARG A 53 10.76 -7.87 -12.84
CA ARG A 53 9.55 -8.29 -13.59
C ARG A 53 9.56 -9.74 -14.05
N HIS A 54 10.72 -10.35 -14.18
CA HIS A 54 10.88 -11.70 -14.71
C HIS A 54 11.21 -12.74 -13.64
N ILE A 55 11.20 -12.30 -12.38
CA ILE A 55 11.33 -13.21 -11.25
C ILE A 55 10.03 -13.99 -11.14
N ILE A 56 10.15 -15.32 -11.27
CA ILE A 56 9.01 -16.22 -11.15
C ILE A 56 8.50 -16.18 -9.71
N GLY A 57 7.23 -15.93 -9.55
CA GLY A 57 6.55 -15.84 -8.27
C GLY A 57 5.04 -15.80 -8.48
N GLN A 58 4.30 -15.40 -7.46
CA GLN A 58 2.86 -15.25 -7.59
C GLN A 58 2.52 -14.08 -8.50
N ASP A 59 1.84 -14.39 -9.58
CA ASP A 59 1.45 -13.46 -10.63
C ASP A 59 0.04 -12.86 -10.45
N ARG A 60 -0.70 -13.30 -9.40
CA ARG A 60 -2.06 -12.87 -9.06
C ARG A 60 -2.36 -13.04 -7.57
N PRO A 61 -3.33 -12.27 -7.01
CA PRO A 61 -3.81 -12.51 -5.65
C PRO A 61 -4.46 -13.89 -5.53
N PHE A 62 -4.14 -14.62 -4.46
CA PHE A 62 -4.78 -15.91 -4.17
C PHE A 62 -5.13 -16.04 -2.68
N LEU A 63 -6.18 -16.80 -2.39
CA LEU A 63 -6.62 -17.12 -1.04
C LEU A 63 -6.11 -18.52 -0.69
N ASN A 64 -5.36 -18.62 0.41
CA ASN A 64 -5.05 -19.91 0.99
C ASN A 64 -6.32 -20.46 1.66
N GLN A 65 -6.80 -21.59 1.19
CA GLN A 65 -8.06 -22.17 1.66
C GLN A 65 -7.95 -22.77 3.09
N GLU A 66 -6.74 -23.11 3.52
CA GLU A 66 -6.50 -23.68 4.86
C GLU A 66 -6.40 -22.59 5.93
N THR A 67 -5.66 -21.50 5.64
CA THR A 67 -5.43 -20.43 6.61
C THR A 67 -6.43 -19.28 6.48
N GLY A 68 -7.11 -19.16 5.33
CA GLY A 68 -7.99 -18.04 5.01
C GLY A 68 -7.23 -16.73 4.70
N GLU A 69 -5.91 -16.77 4.61
CA GLU A 69 -5.09 -15.60 4.30
C GLU A 69 -5.10 -15.29 2.80
N LEU A 70 -5.14 -14.02 2.47
CA LEU A 70 -4.93 -13.55 1.09
C LEU A 70 -3.45 -13.22 0.90
N PHE A 71 -2.86 -13.82 -0.12
CA PHE A 71 -1.48 -13.58 -0.56
C PHE A 71 -1.47 -12.75 -1.83
N ILE A 72 -0.63 -11.71 -1.86
CA ILE A 72 -0.44 -10.83 -3.02
C ILE A 72 1.07 -10.69 -3.26
N GLY A 73 1.57 -11.25 -4.36
CA GLY A 73 2.97 -11.07 -4.73
C GLY A 73 3.32 -9.58 -4.94
N ALA A 74 4.48 -9.15 -4.50
CA ALA A 74 4.90 -7.74 -4.59
C ALA A 74 4.99 -7.23 -6.04
N PHE A 75 5.18 -8.12 -7.00
CA PHE A 75 5.28 -7.79 -8.43
C PHE A 75 3.94 -7.80 -9.16
N VAL A 76 2.85 -8.18 -8.48
CA VAL A 76 1.48 -8.09 -9.01
C VAL A 76 1.15 -6.63 -9.29
N THR A 77 0.63 -6.36 -10.49
CA THR A 77 0.27 -5.00 -10.88
C THR A 77 -1.07 -4.57 -10.28
N HIS A 78 -1.26 -3.27 -10.11
CA HIS A 78 -2.56 -2.75 -9.65
C HIS A 78 -3.70 -3.16 -10.57
N GLY A 79 -3.46 -3.25 -11.90
CA GLY A 79 -4.46 -3.71 -12.86
C GLY A 79 -4.84 -5.19 -12.69
N MET A 80 -3.91 -6.04 -12.25
CA MET A 80 -4.21 -7.45 -11.92
C MET A 80 -5.03 -7.56 -10.63
N ILE A 81 -4.72 -6.73 -9.62
CA ILE A 81 -5.50 -6.67 -8.37
C ILE A 81 -6.91 -6.15 -8.66
N GLU A 82 -7.03 -5.05 -9.43
CA GLU A 82 -8.31 -4.44 -9.84
C GLU A 82 -9.24 -5.45 -10.54
N LYS A 83 -8.68 -6.29 -11.41
CA LYS A 83 -9.42 -7.29 -12.19
C LYS A 83 -9.65 -8.62 -11.47
N SER A 84 -9.09 -8.81 -10.28
CA SER A 84 -9.23 -10.05 -9.52
C SER A 84 -10.65 -10.23 -8.98
N PRO A 85 -11.41 -11.26 -9.40
CA PRO A 85 -12.74 -11.54 -8.85
C PRO A 85 -12.71 -11.75 -7.33
N LEU A 86 -11.65 -12.37 -6.82
CA LEU A 86 -11.43 -12.57 -5.39
C LEU A 86 -11.37 -11.24 -4.64
N VAL A 87 -10.59 -10.28 -5.16
CA VAL A 87 -10.44 -8.96 -4.53
C VAL A 87 -11.74 -8.16 -4.64
N GLN A 88 -12.39 -8.19 -5.78
CA GLN A 88 -13.69 -7.50 -5.98
C GLN A 88 -14.76 -8.01 -5.03
N ALA A 89 -14.84 -9.32 -4.83
CA ALA A 89 -15.90 -9.93 -4.01
C ALA A 89 -15.65 -9.83 -2.50
N ARG A 90 -14.39 -9.88 -2.04
CA ARG A 90 -14.08 -10.02 -0.61
C ARG A 90 -13.26 -8.88 0.00
N TYR A 91 -12.59 -8.09 -0.81
CA TYR A 91 -11.66 -7.04 -0.36
C TYR A 91 -11.97 -5.71 -1.06
N SER A 92 -13.24 -5.27 -0.98
CA SER A 92 -13.73 -4.03 -1.64
C SER A 92 -12.85 -2.81 -1.34
N ILE A 93 -12.39 -2.66 -0.11
CA ILE A 93 -11.48 -1.58 0.32
C ILE A 93 -10.18 -1.56 -0.51
N LEU A 94 -9.61 -2.73 -0.85
CA LEU A 94 -8.42 -2.83 -1.68
C LEU A 94 -8.74 -2.55 -3.15
N HIS A 95 -9.86 -3.09 -3.65
CA HIS A 95 -10.34 -2.82 -4.99
C HIS A 95 -10.57 -1.34 -5.22
N ASP A 96 -11.25 -0.65 -4.30
CA ASP A 96 -11.53 0.78 -4.38
C ASP A 96 -10.26 1.62 -4.43
N ALA A 97 -9.25 1.23 -3.66
CA ALA A 97 -7.98 1.95 -3.66
C ALA A 97 -7.20 1.76 -4.97
N VAL A 98 -7.02 0.52 -5.41
CA VAL A 98 -6.18 0.24 -6.59
C VAL A 98 -6.77 0.82 -7.87
N ARG A 99 -8.12 0.80 -8.04
CA ARG A 99 -8.80 1.39 -9.21
C ARG A 99 -8.60 2.90 -9.33
N ASN A 100 -8.30 3.58 -8.22
CA ASN A 100 -8.07 5.03 -8.15
C ASN A 100 -6.59 5.43 -8.32
N ILE A 101 -5.68 4.48 -8.54
CA ILE A 101 -4.25 4.75 -8.76
C ILE A 101 -4.00 5.16 -10.21
N GLY A 102 -3.48 6.35 -10.41
CA GLY A 102 -3.00 6.85 -11.71
C GLY A 102 -4.03 6.75 -12.83
N SER A 103 -3.66 6.05 -13.90
CA SER A 103 -4.50 5.69 -15.04
C SER A 103 -4.45 4.18 -15.29
N VAL A 104 -5.30 3.69 -16.19
CA VAL A 104 -5.28 2.28 -16.62
C VAL A 104 -3.87 1.86 -17.09
N GLN A 105 -3.19 2.70 -17.87
CA GLN A 105 -1.83 2.44 -18.35
C GLN A 105 -0.83 2.33 -17.21
N ILE A 106 -0.92 3.19 -16.21
CA ILE A 106 -0.08 3.13 -15.01
C ILE A 106 -0.38 1.85 -14.23
N ARG A 107 -1.65 1.53 -13.98
CA ARG A 107 -2.04 0.33 -13.22
C ARG A 107 -1.60 -0.98 -13.90
N ASN A 108 -1.53 -1.00 -15.23
CA ASN A 108 -1.08 -2.18 -15.97
C ASN A 108 0.41 -2.50 -15.78
N VAL A 109 1.23 -1.56 -15.30
CA VAL A 109 2.68 -1.75 -15.11
C VAL A 109 3.14 -1.49 -13.68
N ALA A 110 2.52 -0.55 -12.96
CA ALA A 110 2.85 -0.24 -11.57
C ALA A 110 2.44 -1.41 -10.65
N THR A 111 3.37 -1.84 -9.80
CA THR A 111 3.19 -2.97 -8.90
C THR A 111 2.84 -2.54 -7.49
N ILE A 112 2.11 -3.39 -6.76
CA ILE A 112 1.75 -3.12 -5.36
C ILE A 112 3.00 -3.00 -4.49
N GLY A 113 3.98 -3.87 -4.63
CA GLY A 113 5.25 -3.78 -3.91
C GLY A 113 6.02 -2.51 -4.23
N GLY A 114 6.08 -2.10 -5.53
CA GLY A 114 6.69 -0.83 -5.92
C GLY A 114 6.02 0.38 -5.28
N ASN A 115 4.68 0.38 -5.15
CA ASN A 115 3.92 1.42 -4.48
C ASN A 115 4.27 1.51 -2.99
N LEU A 116 4.37 0.36 -2.30
CA LEU A 116 4.73 0.30 -0.88
C LEU A 116 6.20 0.73 -0.64
N VAL A 117 7.14 0.21 -1.44
CA VAL A 117 8.59 0.52 -1.31
C VAL A 117 8.91 1.98 -1.63
N ASN A 118 8.15 2.61 -2.52
CA ASN A 118 8.30 4.04 -2.79
C ASN A 118 7.92 4.91 -1.58
N ALA A 119 7.14 4.39 -0.64
CA ALA A 119 6.83 4.90 0.69
C ALA A 119 6.40 6.39 0.71
N VAL A 120 5.71 6.85 -0.33
CA VAL A 120 5.17 8.22 -0.34
C VAL A 120 3.90 8.29 0.52
N PRO A 121 3.67 9.38 1.27
CA PRO A 121 2.47 9.53 2.11
C PRO A 121 1.14 9.39 1.34
N SER A 122 1.19 9.61 0.02
CA SER A 122 0.06 9.52 -0.91
C SER A 122 -0.03 8.16 -1.64
N ALA A 123 0.57 7.09 -1.10
CA ALA A 123 0.49 5.75 -1.65
C ALA A 123 -0.90 5.15 -1.37
N ASP A 124 -1.82 5.25 -2.34
CA ASP A 124 -3.21 4.74 -2.19
C ASP A 124 -3.26 3.25 -1.84
N GLY A 125 -2.30 2.44 -2.33
CA GLY A 125 -2.25 0.99 -2.05
C GLY A 125 -1.90 0.64 -0.61
N ALA A 126 -1.23 1.53 0.13
CA ALA A 126 -0.82 1.28 1.51
C ALA A 126 -2.00 1.32 2.50
N ILE A 127 -2.95 2.25 2.28
CA ILE A 127 -4.04 2.53 3.21
C ILE A 127 -4.94 1.32 3.43
N PRO A 128 -5.52 0.70 2.37
CA PRO A 128 -6.37 -0.48 2.54
C PRO A 128 -5.61 -1.66 3.13
N LEU A 129 -4.37 -1.89 2.74
CA LEU A 129 -3.55 -2.99 3.25
C LEU A 129 -3.23 -2.83 4.74
N ILE A 130 -3.02 -1.60 5.22
CA ILE A 130 -2.86 -1.33 6.66
C ILE A 130 -4.18 -1.53 7.40
N ALA A 131 -5.32 -1.07 6.85
CA ALA A 131 -6.64 -1.32 7.43
C ALA A 131 -6.97 -2.82 7.51
N LEU A 132 -6.47 -3.60 6.57
CA LEU A 132 -6.56 -5.06 6.54
C LEU A 132 -5.56 -5.77 7.48
N ASP A 133 -4.79 -5.03 8.31
CA ASP A 133 -3.77 -5.57 9.22
C ASP A 133 -2.68 -6.40 8.51
N SER A 134 -2.34 -6.08 7.26
CA SER A 134 -1.41 -6.85 6.44
C SER A 134 0.01 -6.88 7.00
N LYS A 135 0.72 -7.97 6.67
CA LYS A 135 2.17 -8.11 6.84
C LYS A 135 2.85 -8.07 5.48
N VAL A 136 4.12 -7.75 5.48
CA VAL A 136 4.99 -7.84 4.31
C VAL A 136 6.09 -8.87 4.54
N ASN A 137 6.35 -9.69 3.53
CA ASN A 137 7.47 -10.62 3.49
C ASN A 137 8.60 -9.97 2.67
N ILE A 138 9.79 -10.03 3.22
CA ILE A 138 11.00 -9.40 2.69
C ILE A 138 12.07 -10.47 2.58
N TYR A 139 12.78 -10.51 1.46
CA TYR A 139 13.86 -11.46 1.21
C TYR A 139 15.18 -10.72 0.98
N GLY A 140 16.24 -11.22 1.58
CA GLY A 140 17.58 -10.65 1.48
C GLY A 140 18.66 -11.69 1.75
N THR A 141 19.90 -11.26 1.84
CA THR A 141 21.06 -12.13 2.06
C THR A 141 21.03 -12.91 3.38
N LYS A 142 20.29 -12.41 4.37
CA LYS A 142 20.08 -13.06 5.66
C LYS A 142 18.87 -14.02 5.67
N GLY A 143 18.24 -14.25 4.50
CA GLY A 143 17.04 -15.04 4.36
C GLY A 143 15.77 -14.19 4.34
N GLN A 144 14.66 -14.80 4.74
CA GLN A 144 13.34 -14.16 4.74
C GLN A 144 13.00 -13.60 6.13
N ARG A 145 12.38 -12.41 6.15
CA ARG A 145 11.78 -11.84 7.34
C ARG A 145 10.37 -11.31 7.02
N SER A 146 9.52 -11.23 8.05
CA SER A 146 8.17 -10.71 7.94
C SER A 146 7.94 -9.62 8.99
N MET A 147 7.14 -8.61 8.63
CA MET A 147 6.78 -7.54 9.55
C MET A 147 5.40 -6.96 9.24
N ALA A 148 4.78 -6.32 10.23
CA ALA A 148 3.52 -5.60 10.01
C ALA A 148 3.73 -4.43 9.04
N LEU A 149 2.85 -4.31 8.03
CA LEU A 149 2.95 -3.25 7.02
C LEU A 149 2.92 -1.84 7.62
N LEU A 150 2.15 -1.62 8.69
CA LEU A 150 2.12 -0.32 9.38
C LEU A 150 3.51 0.13 9.86
N ARG A 151 4.38 -0.80 10.25
CA ARG A 151 5.75 -0.51 10.73
C ARG A 151 6.77 -0.40 9.60
N PHE A 152 6.39 -0.80 8.39
CA PHE A 152 7.27 -0.78 7.22
C PHE A 152 7.65 0.65 6.77
N PHE A 153 6.81 1.65 7.06
CA PHE A 153 7.02 3.04 6.66
C PHE A 153 7.75 3.81 7.76
N LEU A 154 8.98 4.21 7.50
CA LEU A 154 9.83 4.96 8.44
C LEU A 154 9.69 6.48 8.27
N GLY A 155 9.31 6.94 7.08
CA GLY A 155 9.14 8.34 6.75
C GLY A 155 8.77 8.54 5.27
N PRO A 156 8.57 9.78 4.82
CA PRO A 156 8.28 10.06 3.42
C PRO A 156 9.40 9.59 2.50
N GLY A 157 9.10 8.61 1.63
CA GLY A 157 10.08 7.99 0.73
C GLY A 157 11.07 7.04 1.44
N GLN A 158 10.80 6.63 2.68
CA GLN A 158 11.66 5.75 3.47
C GLN A 158 10.87 4.56 4.00
N CYS A 159 11.34 3.36 3.72
CA CYS A 159 10.78 2.10 4.20
C CYS A 159 11.86 1.24 4.87
N ASP A 160 11.41 0.27 5.68
CA ASP A 160 12.27 -0.66 6.41
C ASP A 160 12.73 -1.80 5.48
N LEU A 161 13.60 -1.44 4.52
CA LEU A 161 14.36 -2.38 3.71
C LEU A 161 15.85 -2.11 3.89
N GLU A 162 16.60 -3.15 4.28
CA GLU A 162 18.06 -3.11 4.26
C GLU A 162 18.57 -3.10 2.81
N LYS A 163 19.83 -2.71 2.63
CA LYS A 163 20.45 -2.71 1.30
C LYS A 163 20.48 -4.11 0.70
N GLY A 164 19.90 -4.25 -0.47
CA GLY A 164 19.80 -5.53 -1.18
C GLY A 164 18.56 -6.35 -0.84
N GLU A 165 17.76 -5.95 0.15
CA GLU A 165 16.47 -6.60 0.40
C GLU A 165 15.43 -6.27 -0.65
N ILE A 166 14.54 -7.22 -0.88
CA ILE A 166 13.43 -7.15 -1.82
C ILE A 166 12.14 -7.49 -1.09
N LEU A 167 11.14 -6.62 -1.15
CA LEU A 167 9.78 -6.94 -0.75
C LEU A 167 9.21 -7.94 -1.75
N THR A 168 8.80 -9.10 -1.28
CA THR A 168 8.38 -10.22 -2.13
C THR A 168 6.88 -10.46 -2.14
N GLU A 169 6.21 -10.20 -1.00
CA GLU A 169 4.82 -10.56 -0.84
C GLU A 169 4.13 -9.72 0.25
N ILE A 170 2.83 -9.55 0.09
CA ILE A 170 1.92 -8.99 1.08
C ILE A 170 0.96 -10.11 1.54
N VAL A 171 0.83 -10.30 2.85
CA VAL A 171 -0.07 -11.28 3.46
C VAL A 171 -1.15 -10.54 4.24
N VAL A 172 -2.40 -10.75 3.84
CA VAL A 172 -3.58 -10.22 4.52
C VAL A 172 -4.18 -11.32 5.39
N PRO A 173 -4.34 -11.11 6.69
CA PRO A 173 -4.94 -12.10 7.58
C PRO A 173 -6.42 -12.37 7.21
N PRO A 174 -7.00 -13.49 7.66
CA PRO A 174 -8.40 -13.80 7.45
C PRO A 174 -9.30 -12.65 7.93
N LEU A 175 -10.31 -12.33 7.13
CA LEU A 175 -11.34 -11.38 7.55
C LEU A 175 -12.30 -12.07 8.52
N LEU A 176 -12.75 -11.32 9.53
CA LEU A 176 -13.89 -11.75 10.34
C LEU A 176 -15.14 -11.84 9.46
N GLU A 177 -16.10 -12.64 9.88
CA GLU A 177 -17.42 -12.62 9.26
C GLU A 177 -18.05 -11.23 9.37
N ARG A 178 -18.99 -10.93 8.50
CA ARG A 178 -19.72 -9.64 8.49
C ARG A 178 -18.78 -8.43 8.48
N THR A 179 -17.66 -8.56 7.77
CA THR A 179 -16.68 -7.47 7.58
C THR A 179 -16.89 -6.81 6.23
N GLY A 180 -17.09 -5.51 6.25
CA GLY A 180 -17.13 -4.65 5.07
C GLY A 180 -16.14 -3.49 5.18
N GLY A 181 -15.74 -2.95 4.04
CA GLY A 181 -14.83 -1.81 4.03
C GLY A 181 -14.88 -1.04 2.72
N ALA A 182 -14.44 0.22 2.80
CA ALA A 182 -14.34 1.11 1.67
C ALA A 182 -13.09 1.98 1.77
N TYR A 183 -12.60 2.42 0.62
CA TYR A 183 -11.55 3.42 0.50
C TYR A 183 -12.06 4.63 -0.25
N ILE A 184 -11.87 5.80 0.33
CA ILE A 184 -12.20 7.09 -0.29
C ILE A 184 -10.92 7.88 -0.50
N LYS A 185 -10.69 8.26 -1.77
CA LYS A 185 -9.63 9.17 -2.17
C LYS A 185 -10.21 10.56 -2.38
N HIS A 186 -9.83 11.49 -1.52
CA HIS A 186 -10.19 12.89 -1.71
C HIS A 186 -9.09 13.59 -2.52
N GLY A 187 -9.47 14.15 -3.65
CA GLY A 187 -8.60 14.86 -4.60
C GLY A 187 -9.38 15.92 -5.36
N ARG A 188 -8.71 16.68 -6.22
CA ARG A 188 -9.33 17.71 -7.07
C ARG A 188 -9.84 17.16 -8.40
N ARG A 189 -9.40 15.94 -8.75
CA ARG A 189 -9.73 15.25 -10.01
C ARG A 189 -10.00 13.78 -9.73
N GLU A 190 -10.77 13.15 -10.60
CA GLU A 190 -11.11 11.73 -10.48
C GLU A 190 -9.96 10.78 -10.92
N ALA A 191 -9.05 11.24 -11.77
CA ALA A 191 -7.96 10.43 -12.28
C ALA A 191 -6.64 11.21 -12.35
N MET A 192 -5.52 10.48 -12.41
CA MET A 192 -4.16 11.01 -12.53
C MET A 192 -3.83 12.05 -11.47
N GLU A 193 -4.31 11.84 -10.25
CA GLU A 193 -4.06 12.73 -9.12
C GLU A 193 -3.53 11.96 -7.90
N LEU A 194 -2.66 12.62 -7.14
CA LEU A 194 -2.26 12.20 -5.81
C LEU A 194 -3.29 12.72 -4.80
N PRO A 195 -3.72 11.93 -3.82
CA PRO A 195 -4.73 12.36 -2.86
C PRO A 195 -4.30 13.59 -2.05
N MET A 196 -5.25 14.45 -1.76
CA MET A 196 -5.14 15.43 -0.66
C MET A 196 -5.28 14.71 0.69
N LEU A 197 -6.18 13.72 0.72
CA LEU A 197 -6.42 12.82 1.84
C LEU A 197 -6.92 11.47 1.29
N GLY A 198 -6.51 10.38 1.90
CA GLY A 198 -7.04 9.05 1.65
C GLY A 198 -7.56 8.45 2.96
N VAL A 199 -8.75 7.90 2.95
CA VAL A 199 -9.35 7.26 4.13
C VAL A 199 -9.78 5.85 3.77
N GLY A 200 -9.24 4.88 4.48
CA GLY A 200 -9.64 3.47 4.40
C GLY A 200 -10.31 3.04 5.68
N VAL A 201 -11.52 2.51 5.60
CA VAL A 201 -12.28 2.03 6.74
C VAL A 201 -12.67 0.57 6.53
N LEU A 202 -12.46 -0.24 7.56
CA LEU A 202 -12.91 -1.64 7.64
C LEU A 202 -13.69 -1.81 8.94
N VAL A 203 -14.90 -2.35 8.86
CA VAL A 203 -15.77 -2.59 10.02
C VAL A 203 -16.27 -4.02 9.98
N SER A 204 -16.20 -4.69 11.13
CA SER A 204 -16.84 -6.00 11.36
C SER A 204 -18.01 -5.81 12.32
N LEU A 205 -19.13 -6.46 12.04
CA LEU A 205 -20.36 -6.34 12.81
C LEU A 205 -20.67 -7.61 13.61
N GLU A 206 -21.42 -7.45 14.70
CA GLU A 206 -22.07 -8.54 15.42
C GLU A 206 -23.15 -9.23 14.56
N GLU A 207 -23.79 -10.26 15.10
CA GLU A 207 -24.90 -10.96 14.44
C GLU A 207 -26.12 -10.08 14.18
N ASP A 208 -26.29 -9.03 14.98
CA ASP A 208 -27.35 -8.04 14.81
C ASP A 208 -27.19 -7.14 13.57
N MET A 209 -26.07 -7.27 12.85
CA MET A 209 -25.72 -6.47 11.67
C MET A 209 -25.68 -4.96 11.93
N GLN A 210 -25.56 -4.54 13.18
CA GLN A 210 -25.57 -3.13 13.58
C GLN A 210 -24.44 -2.76 14.53
N THR A 211 -24.09 -3.65 15.47
CA THR A 211 -23.09 -3.37 16.51
C THR A 211 -21.68 -3.66 15.98
N CYS A 212 -20.78 -2.70 16.13
CA CYS A 212 -19.39 -2.81 15.69
C CYS A 212 -18.56 -3.70 16.62
N VAL A 213 -18.04 -4.81 16.12
CA VAL A 213 -17.09 -5.69 16.83
C VAL A 213 -15.68 -5.18 16.70
N LYS A 214 -15.31 -4.78 15.48
CA LYS A 214 -13.95 -4.36 15.13
C LYS A 214 -14.01 -3.24 14.10
N ALA A 215 -13.28 -2.17 14.36
CA ALA A 215 -13.08 -1.09 13.40
C ALA A 215 -11.59 -0.94 13.08
N ARG A 216 -11.30 -0.56 11.85
CA ARG A 216 -9.97 -0.17 11.36
C ARG A 216 -10.14 1.09 10.52
N ILE A 217 -9.47 2.16 10.92
CA ILE A 217 -9.53 3.47 10.25
C ILE A 217 -8.12 3.89 9.93
N CYS A 218 -7.75 3.83 8.66
CA CYS A 218 -6.42 4.19 8.19
C CYS A 218 -6.46 5.47 7.36
N LEU A 219 -5.56 6.40 7.67
CA LEU A 219 -5.48 7.73 7.06
C LEU A 219 -4.18 7.87 6.26
N GLY A 220 -4.29 8.25 5.00
CA GLY A 220 -3.18 8.61 4.12
C GLY A 220 -3.10 10.10 3.90
N VAL A 221 -1.88 10.64 3.80
CA VAL A 221 -1.59 12.08 3.69
C VAL A 221 -1.99 12.87 4.97
N ALA A 222 -2.47 12.18 5.98
CA ALA A 222 -2.83 12.75 7.28
C ALA A 222 -1.64 12.85 8.26
N ALA A 223 -0.50 12.28 7.91
CA ALA A 223 0.76 12.32 8.65
C ALA A 223 1.94 12.10 7.68
N PRO A 224 3.21 12.15 8.13
CA PRO A 224 4.38 11.81 7.30
C PRO A 224 4.35 10.39 6.72
N THR A 225 3.74 9.45 7.43
CA THR A 225 3.46 8.07 6.97
C THR A 225 1.96 7.78 7.12
N PRO A 226 1.44 6.71 6.51
CA PRO A 226 0.08 6.24 6.81
C PRO A 226 -0.08 5.96 8.32
N ILE A 227 -1.23 6.35 8.87
CA ILE A 227 -1.53 6.16 10.31
C ILE A 227 -2.87 5.44 10.50
N ARG A 228 -3.01 4.80 11.66
CA ARG A 228 -4.27 4.28 12.18
C ARG A 228 -4.86 5.28 13.17
N ALA A 229 -6.15 5.58 13.05
CA ALA A 229 -6.89 6.43 13.99
C ALA A 229 -7.41 5.57 15.16
N LEU A 230 -6.50 5.20 16.07
CA LEU A 230 -6.76 4.18 17.09
C LEU A 230 -7.85 4.58 18.10
N GLN A 231 -7.97 5.86 18.44
CA GLN A 231 -9.01 6.33 19.35
C GLN A 231 -10.38 6.31 18.67
N ALA A 232 -10.43 6.69 17.37
CA ALA A 232 -11.64 6.61 16.57
C ALA A 232 -12.11 5.15 16.42
N GLU A 233 -11.20 4.22 16.18
CA GLU A 233 -11.49 2.78 16.13
C GLU A 233 -12.06 2.28 17.47
N LYS A 234 -11.37 2.58 18.57
CA LYS A 234 -11.80 2.22 19.92
C LYS A 234 -13.18 2.81 20.27
N TYR A 235 -13.45 4.03 19.78
CA TYR A 235 -14.75 4.66 20.02
C TYR A 235 -15.90 3.88 19.40
N LEU A 236 -15.72 3.31 18.20
CA LEU A 236 -16.77 2.59 17.48
C LEU A 236 -17.06 1.19 18.06
N VAL A 237 -16.06 0.51 18.61
CA VAL A 237 -16.24 -0.85 19.14
C VAL A 237 -17.31 -0.88 20.23
N GLY A 238 -18.26 -1.82 20.11
CA GLY A 238 -19.42 -1.99 20.99
C GLY A 238 -20.55 -1.00 20.74
N LYS A 239 -20.47 -0.16 19.69
CA LYS A 239 -21.54 0.81 19.35
C LYS A 239 -22.26 0.42 18.08
N VAL A 240 -23.52 0.83 18.00
CA VAL A 240 -24.32 0.75 16.77
C VAL A 240 -23.71 1.67 15.71
N VAL A 241 -23.50 1.11 14.52
CA VAL A 241 -22.99 1.84 13.34
C VAL A 241 -24.13 2.68 12.77
N ASN A 242 -24.24 3.92 13.24
CA ASN A 242 -25.22 4.92 12.80
C ASN A 242 -24.55 6.26 12.55
N GLU A 243 -25.26 7.19 11.93
CA GLU A 243 -24.74 8.50 11.54
C GLU A 243 -24.08 9.25 12.71
N LYS A 244 -24.71 9.27 13.89
CA LYS A 244 -24.19 9.94 15.07
C LYS A 244 -22.84 9.38 15.50
N ASN A 245 -22.72 8.06 15.58
CA ASN A 245 -21.48 7.39 16.02
C ASN A 245 -20.39 7.48 14.95
N LEU A 246 -20.75 7.40 13.66
CA LEU A 246 -19.81 7.58 12.55
C LEU A 246 -19.27 9.01 12.51
N THR A 247 -20.14 10.02 12.63
CA THR A 247 -19.72 11.43 12.69
C THR A 247 -18.77 11.70 13.86
N GLN A 248 -19.08 11.16 15.05
CA GLN A 248 -18.19 11.33 16.20
C GLN A 248 -16.84 10.61 16.01
N SER A 249 -16.86 9.41 15.45
CA SER A 249 -15.61 8.70 15.11
C SER A 249 -14.77 9.47 14.10
N GLY A 250 -15.39 10.04 13.07
CA GLY A 250 -14.73 10.90 12.08
C GLY A 250 -14.04 12.12 12.72
N LYS A 251 -14.72 12.81 13.66
CA LYS A 251 -14.11 13.92 14.40
C LYS A 251 -12.89 13.49 15.19
N ILE A 252 -12.98 12.36 15.91
CA ILE A 252 -11.83 11.80 16.66
C ILE A 252 -10.68 11.45 15.70
N ALA A 253 -10.98 10.86 14.53
CA ALA A 253 -9.94 10.54 13.53
C ALA A 253 -9.27 11.81 12.99
N GLY A 254 -10.03 12.90 12.79
CA GLY A 254 -9.48 14.21 12.43
C GLY A 254 -8.53 14.77 13.50
N GLU A 255 -8.86 14.62 14.78
CA GLU A 255 -8.02 15.04 15.91
C GLU A 255 -6.73 14.22 16.03
N GLU A 256 -6.75 12.92 15.71
CA GLU A 256 -5.56 12.06 15.68
C GLU A 256 -4.63 12.38 14.50
N SER A 257 -5.10 13.09 13.49
CA SER A 257 -4.32 13.43 12.31
C SER A 257 -3.20 14.42 12.63
N LYS A 258 -2.06 14.29 11.92
CA LYS A 258 -0.90 15.20 11.99
C LYS A 258 -0.72 15.88 10.63
N VAL A 259 -1.80 16.46 10.15
CA VAL A 259 -1.86 17.11 8.84
C VAL A 259 -0.96 18.34 8.77
N ARG A 260 -0.47 18.64 7.58
CA ARG A 260 0.35 19.82 7.28
C ARG A 260 -0.13 20.52 6.02
N ASP A 261 0.23 21.77 5.87
CA ASP A 261 0.06 22.50 4.63
C ASP A 261 0.94 21.92 3.52
N SER A 262 0.43 21.93 2.32
CA SER A 262 1.18 21.57 1.12
C SER A 262 0.56 22.25 -0.11
N ILE A 263 1.24 22.15 -1.25
CA ILE A 263 0.73 22.64 -2.54
C ILE A 263 -0.62 22.03 -2.94
N ARG A 264 -1.00 20.86 -2.37
CA ARG A 264 -2.26 20.16 -2.69
C ARG A 264 -3.42 20.57 -1.79
N GLY A 265 -3.16 21.09 -0.61
CA GLY A 265 -4.22 21.48 0.35
C GLY A 265 -3.63 21.94 1.68
N VAL A 266 -4.42 22.73 2.36
CA VAL A 266 -4.09 23.28 3.68
C VAL A 266 -4.47 22.30 4.80
N ALA A 267 -3.81 22.41 5.95
CA ALA A 267 -3.96 21.46 7.06
C ALA A 267 -5.40 21.42 7.61
N TRP A 268 -6.02 22.59 7.82
CA TRP A 268 -7.39 22.65 8.35
C TRP A 268 -8.38 21.88 7.46
N TYR A 269 -8.30 22.06 6.12
CA TYR A 269 -9.19 21.40 5.16
C TYR A 269 -9.00 19.88 5.12
N ARG A 270 -7.78 19.39 5.39
CA ARG A 270 -7.55 17.94 5.48
C ARG A 270 -8.07 17.33 6.77
N ARG A 271 -8.23 18.14 7.81
CA ARG A 271 -8.76 17.69 9.09
C ARG A 271 -10.28 17.55 9.06
N GLU A 272 -10.96 18.46 8.38
CA GLU A 272 -12.41 18.39 8.11
C GLU A 272 -12.76 17.27 7.13
#